data_df1a1d4b25d3a677221941323a05af13
#
_entry.id   df1a1d4b25d3a677221941323a05af13
#
_cell.length_a   1.000
_cell.length_b   1.000
_cell.length_c   1.000
_cell.angle_alpha   90.00
_cell.angle_beta   90.00
_cell.angle_gamma   90.00
#
_symmetry.space_group_name_H-M   'P 1'
#
loop_
_entity.id
_entity.type
_entity.pdbx_description
1 polymer ?
#
loop_
_entity_poly.entity_id
_entity_poly.type
_entity_poly.pdbx_seq_one_letter_code
_entity_poly.pdbx_strand_id
1 'polypeptide(L)'
;MKSKYPFVLVHGVALKDFLLFKAFGRIEKMLEDEGYRVRTAKTDAFGTIENNAAQLKEDIQAFLRKTGAEKVNIIAHSKGGLDARYMIEHLGMEDAVASLTTLCTPHRGAALASRILHLPGFVLRILDCLINLVY
;
A
#
# COMPACT_ATOMS: atom_id res chain seq x y z
N MET A 1 -25.72 -0.02 -0.37
CA MET A 1 -25.38 -1.46 -0.32
C MET A 1 -23.97 -1.59 0.26
N LYS A 2 -23.78 -2.45 1.29
CA LYS A 2 -22.44 -2.73 1.82
C LYS A 2 -21.67 -3.63 0.85
N SER A 3 -20.36 -3.43 0.72
CA SER A 3 -19.50 -4.32 -0.06
C SER A 3 -19.52 -5.74 0.52
N LYS A 4 -19.57 -6.75 -0.35
CA LYS A 4 -19.51 -8.17 0.02
C LYS A 4 -18.10 -8.59 0.48
N TYR A 5 -17.05 -7.87 0.01
CA TYR A 5 -15.66 -8.28 0.14
C TYR A 5 -14.90 -7.48 1.19
N PRO A 6 -13.95 -8.09 1.91
CA PRO A 6 -13.11 -7.41 2.88
C PRO A 6 -12.16 -6.39 2.21
N PHE A 7 -11.57 -5.53 3.02
CA PHE A 7 -10.65 -4.49 2.56
C PHE A 7 -9.21 -4.81 2.91
N VAL A 8 -8.31 -4.49 1.98
CA VAL A 8 -6.86 -4.51 2.18
C VAL A 8 -6.32 -3.10 1.96
N LEU A 9 -5.64 -2.57 2.96
CA LEU A 9 -4.98 -1.26 2.91
C LEU A 9 -3.51 -1.47 2.56
N VAL A 10 -3.02 -0.78 1.51
CA VAL A 10 -1.64 -0.92 1.02
C VAL A 10 -0.96 0.43 1.09
N HIS A 11 0.03 0.56 1.99
CA HIS A 11 0.79 1.81 2.13
C HIS A 11 1.85 1.97 1.03
N GLY A 12 2.35 3.18 0.87
CA GLY A 12 3.46 3.51 -0.03
C GLY A 12 4.81 3.45 0.67
N VAL A 13 5.76 4.24 0.20
CA VAL A 13 7.03 4.47 0.87
C VAL A 13 6.73 5.08 2.24
N ALA A 14 7.04 4.34 3.30
CA ALA A 14 6.91 4.82 4.66
C ALA A 14 8.28 5.30 5.15
N LEU A 15 8.37 6.57 5.48
CA LEU A 15 9.42 7.06 6.35
C LEU A 15 9.06 6.57 7.75
N LYS A 16 9.70 5.48 8.19
CA LYS A 16 9.56 4.80 9.50
C LYS A 16 8.20 4.96 10.21
N ASP A 17 7.64 3.88 10.65
CA ASP A 17 6.45 3.61 11.49
C ASP A 17 5.43 4.75 11.76
N PHE A 18 5.85 6.00 11.72
CA PHE A 18 5.06 7.20 12.03
C PHE A 18 4.10 7.60 10.89
N LEU A 19 4.48 7.40 9.60
CA LEU A 19 3.61 7.73 8.48
C LEU A 19 2.57 6.64 8.17
N LEU A 20 2.83 5.39 8.56
CA LEU A 20 1.87 4.27 8.40
C LEU A 20 0.56 4.55 9.11
N PHE A 21 0.61 5.06 10.34
CA PHE A 21 -0.59 5.43 11.10
C PHE A 21 -1.32 6.64 10.51
N LYS A 22 -0.64 7.49 9.74
CA LYS A 22 -1.25 8.68 9.13
C LYS A 22 -1.67 8.49 7.67
N ALA A 23 -1.10 7.54 6.93
CA ALA A 23 -1.43 7.34 5.52
C ALA A 23 -2.91 7.03 5.30
N PHE A 24 -3.49 6.21 6.16
CA PHE A 24 -4.91 5.87 6.13
C PHE A 24 -5.71 6.56 7.26
N GLY A 25 -5.04 7.22 8.20
CA GLY A 25 -5.68 7.94 9.30
C GLY A 25 -6.66 7.05 10.05
N ARG A 26 -7.95 7.42 10.03
CA ARG A 26 -9.04 6.68 10.65
C ARG A 26 -9.78 5.72 9.72
N ILE A 27 -9.32 5.55 8.47
CA ILE A 27 -10.03 4.75 7.45
C ILE A 27 -10.18 3.29 7.90
N GLU A 28 -9.12 2.69 8.44
CA GLU A 28 -9.16 1.31 8.96
C GLU A 28 -10.27 1.17 10.01
N LYS A 29 -10.21 2.00 11.04
CA LYS A 29 -11.23 1.99 12.11
C LYS A 29 -12.64 2.28 11.60
N MET A 30 -12.81 3.22 10.68
CA MET A 30 -14.13 3.52 10.11
C MET A 30 -14.72 2.33 9.34
N LEU A 31 -13.88 1.61 8.59
CA LEU A 31 -14.32 0.41 7.88
C LEU A 31 -14.66 -0.72 8.86
N GLU A 32 -13.89 -0.87 9.93
CA GLU A 32 -14.18 -1.86 10.99
C GLU A 32 -15.47 -1.52 11.74
N ASP A 33 -15.69 -0.25 12.11
CA ASP A 33 -16.90 0.23 12.76
C ASP A 33 -18.14 0.00 11.88
N GLU A 34 -17.99 0.05 10.55
CA GLU A 34 -19.01 -0.31 9.57
C GLU A 34 -19.20 -1.84 9.41
N GLY A 35 -18.41 -2.64 10.10
CA GLY A 35 -18.50 -4.10 10.12
C GLY A 35 -17.77 -4.80 8.98
N TYR A 36 -16.84 -4.13 8.32
CA TYR A 36 -15.95 -4.76 7.36
C TYR A 36 -14.76 -5.44 8.03
N ARG A 37 -14.29 -6.53 7.43
CA ARG A 37 -12.97 -7.08 7.77
C ARG A 37 -11.92 -6.27 7.04
N VAL A 38 -10.96 -5.75 7.76
CA VAL A 38 -9.87 -4.94 7.22
C VAL A 38 -8.53 -5.58 7.52
N ARG A 39 -7.59 -5.43 6.63
CA ARG A 39 -6.20 -5.81 6.82
C ARG A 39 -5.29 -4.76 6.23
N THR A 40 -4.35 -4.28 7.00
CA THR A 40 -3.22 -3.50 6.48
C THR A 40 -2.12 -4.45 6.02
N ALA A 41 -1.77 -4.39 4.74
CA ALA A 41 -0.75 -5.24 4.16
C ALA A 41 0.65 -4.90 4.69
N LYS A 42 1.47 -5.94 4.83
CA LYS A 42 2.87 -5.82 5.24
C LYS A 42 3.75 -5.88 4.00
N THR A 43 4.13 -4.74 3.46
CA THR A 43 5.08 -4.61 2.37
C THR A 43 6.31 -3.82 2.82
N ASP A 44 7.45 -4.01 2.16
CA ASP A 44 8.66 -3.25 2.46
C ASP A 44 8.52 -1.81 1.93
N ALA A 45 8.63 -0.83 2.82
CA ALA A 45 8.54 0.59 2.47
C ALA A 45 9.56 1.02 1.39
N PHE A 46 10.71 0.37 1.34
CA PHE A 46 11.82 0.65 0.41
C PHE A 46 12.05 -0.46 -0.62
N GLY A 47 11.22 -1.51 -0.60
CA GLY A 47 11.28 -2.61 -1.54
C GLY A 47 10.96 -2.19 -2.98
N THR A 48 11.44 -2.95 -3.96
CA THR A 48 11.04 -2.76 -5.35
C THR A 48 9.55 -3.05 -5.55
N ILE A 49 8.99 -2.57 -6.65
CA ILE A 49 7.57 -2.82 -6.98
C ILE A 49 7.32 -4.32 -7.10
N GLU A 50 8.21 -5.04 -7.76
CA GLU A 50 8.09 -6.49 -8.00
C GLU A 50 8.09 -7.28 -6.68
N ASN A 51 9.04 -6.98 -5.79
CA ASN A 51 9.15 -7.66 -4.50
C ASN A 51 7.95 -7.37 -3.61
N ASN A 52 7.51 -6.11 -3.57
CA ASN A 52 6.34 -5.72 -2.79
C ASN A 52 5.06 -6.32 -3.36
N ALA A 53 4.93 -6.38 -4.68
CA ALA A 53 3.79 -7.04 -5.33
C ALA A 53 3.71 -8.53 -5.00
N ALA A 54 4.88 -9.22 -4.94
CA ALA A 54 4.93 -10.62 -4.54
C ALA A 54 4.52 -10.80 -3.06
N GLN A 55 5.05 -9.99 -2.16
CA GLN A 55 4.66 -10.01 -0.74
C GLN A 55 3.16 -9.71 -0.56
N LEU A 56 2.64 -8.71 -1.29
CA LEU A 56 1.23 -8.33 -1.27
C LEU A 56 0.34 -9.47 -1.74
N LYS A 57 0.73 -10.17 -2.80
CA LYS A 57 0.02 -11.37 -3.28
C LYS A 57 -0.09 -12.43 -2.20
N GLU A 58 1.03 -12.78 -1.55
CA GLU A 58 1.05 -13.78 -0.48
C GLU A 58 0.15 -13.37 0.70
N ASP A 59 0.23 -12.10 1.10
CA ASP A 59 -0.57 -11.55 2.20
C ASP A 59 -2.07 -11.57 1.89
N ILE A 60 -2.48 -11.18 0.68
CA ILE A 60 -3.88 -11.23 0.23
C ILE A 60 -4.37 -12.66 0.15
N GLN A 61 -3.60 -13.58 -0.42
CA GLN A 61 -3.99 -14.99 -0.50
C GLN A 61 -4.16 -15.61 0.89
N ALA A 62 -3.27 -15.29 1.85
CA ALA A 62 -3.41 -15.72 3.23
C ALA A 62 -4.68 -15.14 3.89
N PHE A 63 -4.98 -13.86 3.61
CA PHE A 63 -6.17 -13.20 4.13
C PHE A 63 -7.46 -13.78 3.55
N LEU A 64 -7.50 -14.07 2.25
CA LEU A 64 -8.63 -14.74 1.58
C LEU A 64 -8.88 -16.12 2.19
N ARG A 65 -7.83 -16.95 2.37
CA ARG A 65 -7.97 -18.26 3.05
C ARG A 65 -8.50 -18.13 4.46
N LYS A 66 -8.01 -17.14 5.22
CA LYS A 66 -8.45 -16.92 6.62
C LYS A 66 -9.89 -16.45 6.72
N THR A 67 -10.34 -15.64 5.77
CA THR A 67 -11.68 -15.04 5.81
C THR A 67 -12.76 -15.85 5.10
N GLY A 68 -12.36 -16.78 4.23
CA GLY A 68 -13.26 -17.49 3.32
C GLY A 68 -13.83 -16.58 2.22
N ALA A 69 -13.28 -15.39 2.03
CA ALA A 69 -13.74 -14.47 1.00
C ALA A 69 -13.15 -14.86 -0.37
N GLU A 70 -13.92 -14.65 -1.44
CA GLU A 70 -13.51 -14.92 -2.82
C GLU A 70 -12.58 -13.82 -3.36
N LYS A 71 -12.82 -12.56 -2.97
CA LYS A 71 -12.11 -11.38 -3.48
C LYS A 71 -11.87 -10.38 -2.35
N VAL A 72 -10.97 -9.42 -2.60
CA VAL A 72 -10.74 -8.26 -1.74
C VAL A 72 -11.00 -6.95 -2.47
N ASN A 73 -11.33 -5.90 -1.72
CA ASN A 73 -11.22 -4.51 -2.18
C ASN A 73 -9.89 -3.96 -1.67
N ILE A 74 -9.13 -3.31 -2.54
CA ILE A 74 -7.84 -2.72 -2.19
C ILE A 74 -7.97 -1.20 -2.14
N ILE A 75 -7.48 -0.58 -1.07
CA ILE A 75 -7.26 0.85 -0.98
C ILE A 75 -5.76 1.05 -0.82
N ALA A 76 -5.12 1.64 -1.81
CA ALA A 76 -3.67 1.76 -1.88
C ALA A 76 -3.22 3.22 -1.95
N HIS A 77 -2.22 3.58 -1.16
CA HIS A 77 -1.66 4.94 -1.12
C HIS A 77 -0.28 5.00 -1.78
N SER A 78 -0.05 6.06 -2.56
CA SER A 78 1.27 6.38 -3.14
C SER A 78 1.86 5.18 -3.92
N LYS A 79 3.12 4.78 -3.64
CA LYS A 79 3.79 3.63 -4.26
C LYS A 79 2.99 2.32 -4.11
N GLY A 80 2.25 2.13 -3.01
CA GLY A 80 1.42 0.93 -2.81
C GLY A 80 0.39 0.70 -3.91
N GLY A 81 -0.06 1.76 -4.58
CA GLY A 81 -0.91 1.64 -5.76
C GLY A 81 -0.18 1.07 -6.98
N LEU A 82 1.13 1.32 -7.12
CA LEU A 82 1.95 0.71 -8.16
C LEU A 82 2.19 -0.76 -7.85
N ASP A 83 2.50 -1.08 -6.59
CA ASP A 83 2.71 -2.46 -6.11
C ASP A 83 1.42 -3.31 -6.35
N ALA A 84 0.25 -2.76 -6.00
CA ALA A 84 -1.03 -3.41 -6.22
C ALA A 84 -1.37 -3.59 -7.71
N ARG A 85 -1.11 -2.59 -8.55
CA ARG A 85 -1.30 -2.71 -10.00
C ARG A 85 -0.40 -3.80 -10.59
N TYR A 86 0.88 -3.78 -10.25
CA TYR A 86 1.82 -4.78 -10.73
C TYR A 86 1.38 -6.20 -10.32
N MET A 87 0.93 -6.37 -9.07
CA MET A 87 0.40 -7.63 -8.58
C MET A 87 -0.80 -8.12 -9.42
N ILE A 88 -1.74 -7.23 -9.73
CA ILE A 88 -2.93 -7.58 -10.52
C ILE A 88 -2.53 -7.93 -11.95
N GLU A 89 -1.74 -7.06 -12.61
CA GLU A 89 -1.44 -7.18 -14.05
C GLU A 89 -0.42 -8.29 -14.37
N HIS A 90 0.51 -8.60 -13.45
CA HIS A 90 1.65 -9.48 -13.76
C HIS A 90 1.73 -10.72 -12.88
N LEU A 91 1.02 -10.79 -11.77
CA LEU A 91 1.10 -11.92 -10.85
C LEU A 91 -0.20 -12.75 -10.77
N GLY A 92 -1.14 -12.54 -11.71
CA GLY A 92 -2.36 -13.34 -11.84
C GLY A 92 -3.32 -13.17 -10.66
N MET A 93 -3.52 -11.93 -10.19
CA MET A 93 -4.43 -11.63 -9.07
C MET A 93 -5.71 -10.91 -9.49
N GLU A 94 -6.00 -10.82 -10.78
CA GLU A 94 -7.19 -10.16 -11.33
C GLU A 94 -8.50 -10.78 -10.81
N ASP A 95 -8.53 -12.08 -10.66
CA ASP A 95 -9.73 -12.78 -10.16
C ASP A 95 -9.92 -12.66 -8.65
N ALA A 96 -8.85 -12.34 -7.90
CA ALA A 96 -8.87 -12.19 -6.44
C ALA A 96 -9.16 -10.75 -5.98
N VAL A 97 -9.17 -9.76 -6.90
CA VAL A 97 -9.40 -8.34 -6.60
C VAL A 97 -10.72 -7.89 -7.18
N ALA A 98 -11.62 -7.41 -6.33
CA ALA A 98 -12.91 -6.86 -6.73
C ALA A 98 -12.82 -5.39 -7.15
N SER A 99 -11.96 -4.63 -6.46
CA SER A 99 -11.71 -3.23 -6.79
C SER A 99 -10.32 -2.78 -6.30
N LEU A 100 -9.73 -1.83 -7.02
CA LEU A 100 -8.53 -1.12 -6.62
C LEU A 100 -8.81 0.38 -6.60
N THR A 101 -8.77 0.98 -5.42
CA THR A 101 -8.81 2.43 -5.22
C THR A 101 -7.42 2.93 -4.90
N THR A 102 -6.92 3.89 -5.66
CA THR A 102 -5.59 4.46 -5.44
C THR A 102 -5.67 5.90 -4.97
N LEU A 103 -4.89 6.24 -3.97
CA LEU A 103 -4.78 7.57 -3.36
C LEU A 103 -3.38 8.12 -3.64
N CYS A 104 -3.29 9.24 -4.35
CA CYS A 104 -2.02 9.91 -4.66
C CYS A 104 -0.96 9.00 -5.32
N THR A 105 -1.36 7.97 -6.05
CA THR A 105 -0.44 7.03 -6.71
C THR A 105 0.14 7.65 -7.99
N PRO A 106 1.48 7.66 -8.14
CA PRO A 106 2.12 8.25 -9.31
C PRO A 106 2.10 7.29 -10.52
N HIS A 107 0.93 7.04 -11.09
CA HIS A 107 0.72 6.09 -12.20
C HIS A 107 1.54 6.36 -13.48
N ARG A 108 2.00 7.59 -13.66
CA ARG A 108 2.84 8.01 -14.80
C ARG A 108 4.25 8.42 -14.39
N GLY A 109 4.69 7.94 -13.21
CA GLY A 109 5.94 8.36 -12.60
C GLY A 109 5.79 9.66 -11.81
N ALA A 110 6.84 9.99 -11.05
CA ALA A 110 6.93 11.22 -10.28
C ALA A 110 8.29 11.86 -10.56
N ALA A 111 8.31 12.95 -11.32
CA ALA A 111 9.54 13.66 -11.65
C ALA A 111 10.34 14.10 -10.40
N LEU A 112 9.62 14.43 -9.32
CA LEU A 112 10.24 14.74 -8.03
C LEU A 112 10.91 13.52 -7.41
N ALA A 113 10.27 12.34 -7.42
CA ALA A 113 10.84 11.11 -6.91
C ALA A 113 12.10 10.71 -7.69
N SER A 114 12.08 10.84 -9.02
CA SER A 114 13.26 10.60 -9.86
C SER A 114 14.41 11.54 -9.49
N ARG A 115 14.14 12.82 -9.23
CA ARG A 115 15.17 13.78 -8.81
C ARG A 115 15.72 13.46 -7.42
N ILE A 116 14.87 13.07 -6.47
CA ILE A 116 15.27 12.71 -5.11
C ILE A 116 16.14 11.44 -5.12
N LEU A 117 15.77 10.43 -5.89
CA LEU A 117 16.54 9.18 -6.01
C LEU A 117 17.94 9.36 -6.63
N HIS A 118 18.17 10.45 -7.37
CA HIS A 118 19.49 10.81 -7.89
C HIS A 118 20.33 11.63 -6.91
N LEU A 119 19.80 12.00 -5.73
CA LEU A 119 20.58 12.70 -4.72
C LEU A 119 21.57 11.76 -4.05
N PRO A 120 22.77 12.26 -3.71
CA PRO A 120 23.74 11.48 -2.94
C PRO A 120 23.11 10.94 -1.64
N GLY A 121 23.47 9.71 -1.26
CA GLY A 121 22.87 9.03 -0.11
C GLY A 121 22.96 9.80 1.22
N PHE A 122 23.98 10.64 1.40
CA PHE A 122 24.08 11.51 2.58
C PHE A 122 22.99 12.60 2.62
N VAL A 123 22.55 13.12 1.44
CA VAL A 123 21.46 14.11 1.34
C VAL A 123 20.13 13.45 1.70
N LEU A 124 19.92 12.21 1.26
CA LEU A 124 18.73 11.44 1.63
C LEU A 124 18.65 11.20 3.14
N ARG A 125 19.81 10.92 3.78
CA ARG A 125 19.88 10.79 5.25
C ARG A 125 19.60 12.10 5.98
N ILE A 126 20.07 13.25 5.44
CA ILE A 126 19.77 14.58 6.02
C ILE A 126 18.27 14.88 5.89
N LEU A 127 17.67 14.61 4.73
CA LEU A 127 16.23 14.78 4.54
C LEU A 127 15.42 13.89 5.49
N ASP A 128 15.82 12.63 5.65
CA ASP A 128 15.20 11.71 6.61
C ASP A 128 15.31 12.24 8.06
N CYS A 129 16.49 12.74 8.43
CA CYS A 129 16.72 13.35 9.76
C CYS A 129 15.88 14.61 9.97
N LEU A 130 15.80 15.50 8.98
CA LEU A 130 15.01 16.74 9.07
C LEU A 130 13.51 16.46 9.15
N ILE A 131 13.01 15.49 8.38
CA ILE A 131 11.60 15.07 8.44
C ILE A 131 11.28 14.47 9.80
N ASN A 132 12.19 13.66 10.37
CA ASN A 132 12.03 13.09 11.72
C ASN A 132 12.19 14.13 12.86
N LEU A 133 12.75 15.31 12.61
CA LEU A 133 12.90 16.37 13.59
C LEU A 133 11.70 17.32 13.63
N VAL A 134 10.94 17.43 12.54
CA VAL A 134 9.82 18.39 12.38
C VAL A 134 8.47 17.74 12.73
N TYR A 135 8.45 16.43 12.84
CA TYR A 135 7.28 15.63 13.18
C TYR A 135 7.53 14.68 14.36
#